data_69f47f3ba1417de74092e70ebf4c6e8c
#
_entry.id   69f47f3ba1417de74092e70ebf4c6e8c
#
_cell.length_a   1.000
_cell.length_b   1.000
_cell.length_c   1.000
_cell.angle_alpha   90.00
_cell.angle_beta   90.00
_cell.angle_gamma   90.00
#
_symmetry.space_group_name_H-M   'P 1'
#
loop_
_entity.id
_entity.type
_entity.pdbx_description
1 polymer ?
#
loop_
_entity_poly.entity_id
_entity_poly.type
_entity_poly.pdbx_seq_one_letter_code
_entity_poly.pdbx_strand_id
1 'polypeptide(L)'
;MVFFKTFIYFFLAINYLYAEIPNLENRNKEKIKNNIANTYIRSMNKWDIPFQDLLENRSGAACINWSSLTENFLQTGMFDALGYSQNIPNKKASQIAAVSGCEKMKEYYKLENTCTCEVILTNDINEVNLPIKKFDMKKEFEEAILLYRKNDYEQALKKFEKLSDFGDTKSQHNLAVMHYKGQGIPQNFNRAYYWSVLSMLNGQKKAEILVKNNQKRVSNINKVEIENEVKDNLEKAVNEGKTYAIIPLAKWHLTMDWVCTR
;
A
#
# COMPACT_ATOMS: atom_id res chain seq x y z
N MET A 1 -46.96 6.52 0.10
CA MET A 1 -46.44 5.28 0.74
C MET A 1 -45.45 4.50 -0.14
N VAL A 2 -45.07 4.98 -1.31
CA VAL A 2 -44.11 4.32 -2.24
C VAL A 2 -42.65 4.81 -2.05
N PHE A 3 -42.47 6.04 -1.57
CA PHE A 3 -41.12 6.63 -1.37
C PHE A 3 -40.32 6.05 -0.19
N PHE A 4 -40.98 5.39 0.77
CA PHE A 4 -40.26 4.82 1.94
C PHE A 4 -39.66 3.45 1.66
N LYS A 5 -40.21 2.68 0.69
CA LYS A 5 -39.67 1.35 0.34
C LYS A 5 -38.40 1.43 -0.50
N THR A 6 -38.26 2.42 -1.37
CA THR A 6 -37.08 2.61 -2.21
C THR A 6 -35.85 3.06 -1.39
N PHE A 7 -36.06 3.81 -0.30
CA PHE A 7 -34.94 4.25 0.57
C PHE A 7 -34.34 3.11 1.42
N ILE A 8 -35.20 2.15 1.84
CA ILE A 8 -34.73 0.98 2.63
C ILE A 8 -33.94 0.01 1.74
N TYR A 9 -34.34 -0.18 0.49
CA TYR A 9 -33.56 -1.02 -0.45
C TYR A 9 -32.22 -0.40 -0.83
N PHE A 10 -32.14 0.91 -0.90
CA PHE A 10 -30.88 1.62 -1.17
C PHE A 10 -29.89 1.50 0.02
N PHE A 11 -30.39 1.58 1.27
CA PHE A 11 -29.56 1.38 2.47
C PHE A 11 -29.12 -0.07 2.66
N LEU A 12 -29.95 -1.06 2.28
CA LEU A 12 -29.58 -2.48 2.33
C LEU A 12 -28.57 -2.83 1.22
N ALA A 13 -28.68 -2.23 0.04
CA ALA A 13 -27.69 -2.41 -1.03
C ALA A 13 -26.32 -1.82 -0.68
N ILE A 14 -26.28 -0.67 0.03
CA ILE A 14 -25.02 -0.08 0.51
C ILE A 14 -24.37 -0.98 1.57
N ASN A 15 -25.14 -1.57 2.49
CA ASN A 15 -24.59 -2.49 3.48
C ASN A 15 -24.10 -3.81 2.87
N TYR A 16 -24.71 -4.29 1.78
CA TYR A 16 -24.23 -5.48 1.04
C TYR A 16 -22.94 -5.19 0.27
N LEU A 17 -22.80 -3.99 -0.29
CA LEU A 17 -21.55 -3.57 -0.96
C LEU A 17 -20.37 -3.39 0.01
N TYR A 18 -20.65 -3.03 1.27
CA TYR A 18 -19.60 -2.95 2.31
C TYR A 18 -19.12 -4.31 2.83
N ALA A 19 -19.93 -5.39 2.64
CA ALA A 19 -19.61 -6.72 3.15
C ALA A 19 -18.72 -7.56 2.20
N GLU A 20 -18.56 -7.18 0.92
CA GLU A 20 -17.94 -8.01 -0.10
C GLU A 20 -16.80 -7.37 -0.90
N ILE A 21 -16.26 -6.23 -0.52
CA ILE A 21 -14.97 -5.79 -1.09
C ILE A 21 -13.86 -6.51 -0.31
N PRO A 22 -13.33 -7.64 -0.83
CA PRO A 22 -12.18 -8.28 -0.19
C PRO A 22 -11.07 -7.25 -0.25
N ASN A 23 -10.60 -6.86 0.91
CA ASN A 23 -9.56 -5.90 1.13
C ASN A 23 -8.37 -6.20 0.19
N LEU A 24 -8.16 -5.39 -0.83
CA LEU A 24 -7.10 -5.55 -1.85
C LEU A 24 -5.72 -5.63 -1.17
N GLU A 25 -5.58 -4.93 -0.04
CA GLU A 25 -4.41 -4.98 0.81
C GLU A 25 -4.19 -6.39 1.40
N ASN A 26 -5.24 -7.09 1.78
CA ASN A 26 -5.12 -8.47 2.28
C ASN A 26 -4.82 -9.46 1.15
N ARG A 27 -5.39 -9.28 -0.05
CA ARG A 27 -5.04 -10.14 -1.21
C ARG A 27 -3.59 -9.98 -1.61
N ASN A 28 -3.05 -8.76 -1.60
CA ASN A 28 -1.64 -8.52 -1.88
C ASN A 28 -0.74 -9.13 -0.80
N LYS A 29 -1.13 -9.07 0.47
CA LYS A 29 -0.41 -9.72 1.57
C LYS A 29 -0.35 -11.23 1.41
N GLU A 30 -1.49 -11.88 1.16
CA GLU A 30 -1.53 -13.32 0.94
C GLU A 30 -0.75 -13.74 -0.31
N LYS A 31 -0.82 -12.97 -1.40
CA LYS A 31 0.00 -13.22 -2.59
C LYS A 31 1.49 -13.16 -2.27
N ILE A 32 1.94 -12.15 -1.49
CA ILE A 32 3.35 -12.02 -1.10
C ILE A 32 3.77 -13.19 -0.20
N LYS A 33 2.97 -13.57 0.80
CA LYS A 33 3.25 -14.72 1.66
C LYS A 33 3.40 -16.00 0.86
N ASN A 34 2.48 -16.25 -0.09
CA ASN A 34 2.51 -17.42 -0.93
C ASN A 34 3.74 -17.43 -1.86
N ASN A 35 4.12 -16.27 -2.39
CA ASN A 35 5.34 -16.16 -3.19
C ASN A 35 6.60 -16.45 -2.36
N ILE A 36 6.66 -16.01 -1.11
CA ILE A 36 7.77 -16.32 -0.18
C ILE A 36 7.81 -17.83 0.11
N ALA A 37 6.67 -18.45 0.41
CA ALA A 37 6.59 -19.89 0.63
C ALA A 37 7.01 -20.69 -0.60
N ASN A 38 6.57 -20.30 -1.79
CA ASN A 38 6.97 -20.92 -3.06
C ASN A 38 8.47 -20.74 -3.33
N THR A 39 9.04 -19.59 -2.98
CA THR A 39 10.49 -19.36 -3.08
C THR A 39 11.26 -20.30 -2.14
N TYR A 40 10.76 -20.51 -0.91
CA TYR A 40 11.33 -21.47 0.02
C TYR A 40 11.28 -22.91 -0.53
N ILE A 41 10.10 -23.36 -1.00
CA ILE A 41 9.94 -24.70 -1.58
C ILE A 41 10.90 -24.89 -2.77
N ARG A 42 10.98 -23.92 -3.67
CA ARG A 42 11.91 -23.95 -4.81
C ARG A 42 13.37 -24.02 -4.36
N SER A 43 13.73 -23.29 -3.30
CA SER A 43 15.08 -23.34 -2.73
C SER A 43 15.39 -24.71 -2.14
N MET A 44 14.47 -25.32 -1.39
CA MET A 44 14.63 -26.68 -0.84
C MET A 44 14.78 -27.73 -1.95
N ASN A 45 13.97 -27.64 -3.01
CA ASN A 45 14.05 -28.55 -4.16
C ASN A 45 15.44 -28.49 -4.83
N LYS A 46 16.05 -27.30 -4.93
CA LYS A 46 17.38 -27.17 -5.52
C LYS A 46 18.48 -27.83 -4.67
N TRP A 47 18.24 -27.97 -3.37
CA TRP A 47 19.16 -28.68 -2.46
C TRP A 47 18.86 -30.19 -2.40
N ASP A 48 18.02 -30.71 -3.29
CA ASP A 48 17.57 -32.11 -3.33
C ASP A 48 16.92 -32.59 -2.01
N ILE A 49 16.27 -31.65 -1.30
CA ILE A 49 15.51 -31.91 -0.07
C ILE A 49 14.10 -31.33 -0.25
N PRO A 50 13.21 -31.93 -1.05
CA PRO A 50 11.88 -31.42 -1.25
C PRO A 50 11.10 -31.33 0.07
N PHE A 51 10.64 -30.15 0.44
CA PHE A 51 9.97 -29.93 1.73
C PHE A 51 8.70 -30.80 1.86
N GLN A 52 8.01 -31.07 0.76
CA GLN A 52 6.80 -31.88 0.73
C GLN A 52 7.05 -33.38 1.00
N ASP A 53 8.28 -33.86 0.75
CA ASP A 53 8.66 -35.25 0.96
C ASP A 53 9.18 -35.49 2.39
N LEU A 54 9.32 -34.46 3.22
CA LEU A 54 9.67 -34.59 4.61
C LEU A 54 8.54 -35.25 5.40
N LEU A 55 8.90 -35.98 6.46
CA LEU A 55 7.94 -36.59 7.39
C LEU A 55 7.02 -35.54 8.01
N GLU A 56 5.85 -35.95 8.45
CA GLU A 56 4.89 -35.10 9.16
C GLU A 56 5.50 -34.40 10.38
N ASN A 57 4.82 -33.40 10.89
CA ASN A 57 5.34 -32.50 11.94
C ASN A 57 6.65 -31.84 11.53
N ARG A 58 6.66 -31.33 10.31
CA ARG A 58 7.77 -30.61 9.68
C ARG A 58 7.60 -29.11 9.80
N SER A 59 8.72 -28.41 9.90
CA SER A 59 8.78 -26.95 9.75
C SER A 59 9.93 -26.54 8.84
N GLY A 60 9.74 -25.44 8.14
CA GLY A 60 10.72 -24.83 7.26
C GLY A 60 11.02 -23.40 7.67
N ALA A 61 12.27 -22.97 7.58
CA ALA A 61 12.73 -21.63 7.83
C ALA A 61 13.70 -21.16 6.73
N ALA A 62 13.71 -19.86 6.46
CA ALA A 62 14.65 -19.23 5.53
C ALA A 62 15.20 -17.94 6.08
N CYS A 63 16.41 -17.58 5.66
CA CYS A 63 17.00 -16.28 5.94
C CYS A 63 16.44 -15.23 4.98
N ILE A 64 15.61 -14.33 5.49
CA ILE A 64 14.91 -13.31 4.70
C ILE A 64 15.57 -11.96 4.89
N ASN A 65 16.03 -11.36 3.79
CA ASN A 65 16.38 -9.94 3.75
C ASN A 65 15.18 -9.14 3.23
N TRP A 66 14.37 -8.63 4.14
CA TRP A 66 13.15 -7.90 3.81
C TRP A 66 13.38 -6.63 2.98
N SER A 67 14.57 -6.02 3.06
CA SER A 67 14.89 -4.80 2.32
C SER A 67 15.23 -5.07 0.85
N SER A 68 15.68 -6.28 0.53
CA SER A 68 16.07 -6.68 -0.84
C SER A 68 15.06 -7.60 -1.53
N LEU A 69 13.92 -7.88 -0.89
CA LEU A 69 12.90 -8.79 -1.41
C LEU A 69 12.11 -8.12 -2.55
N THR A 70 12.54 -8.35 -3.79
CA THR A 70 11.88 -7.83 -4.99
C THR A 70 10.91 -8.84 -5.60
N GLU A 71 9.98 -8.40 -6.45
CA GLU A 71 9.06 -9.29 -7.16
C GLU A 71 9.81 -10.29 -8.05
N ASN A 72 10.88 -9.85 -8.72
CA ASN A 72 11.73 -10.71 -9.53
C ASN A 72 12.39 -11.81 -8.67
N PHE A 73 12.91 -11.45 -7.49
CA PHE A 73 13.47 -12.44 -6.55
C PHE A 73 12.42 -13.47 -6.14
N LEU A 74 11.20 -13.05 -5.84
CA LEU A 74 10.10 -13.95 -5.47
C LEU A 74 9.68 -14.90 -6.62
N GLN A 75 9.92 -14.51 -7.87
CA GLN A 75 9.62 -15.35 -9.04
C GLN A 75 10.76 -16.33 -9.40
N THR A 76 12.01 -15.88 -9.31
CA THR A 76 13.17 -16.61 -9.85
C THR A 76 14.29 -16.84 -8.85
N GLY A 77 14.34 -16.07 -7.77
CA GLY A 77 15.38 -16.13 -6.74
C GLY A 77 15.27 -17.35 -5.83
N MET A 78 16.27 -17.50 -4.97
CA MET A 78 16.36 -18.53 -3.94
C MET A 78 16.95 -17.92 -2.67
N PHE A 79 16.56 -18.47 -1.53
CA PHE A 79 17.16 -18.08 -0.27
C PHE A 79 18.53 -18.71 -0.10
N ASP A 80 19.47 -17.92 0.41
CA ASP A 80 20.88 -18.32 0.59
C ASP A 80 21.10 -19.23 1.81
N ALA A 81 20.22 -19.12 2.82
CA ALA A 81 20.25 -20.00 3.98
C ALA A 81 18.85 -20.51 4.30
N LEU A 82 18.77 -21.81 4.55
CA LEU A 82 17.54 -22.55 4.79
C LEU A 82 17.69 -23.42 6.04
N GLY A 83 16.58 -23.74 6.65
CA GLY A 83 16.52 -24.74 7.70
C GLY A 83 15.21 -25.50 7.62
N TYR A 84 15.24 -26.73 8.07
CA TYR A 84 14.06 -27.56 8.19
C TYR A 84 14.12 -28.48 9.41
N SER A 85 12.99 -28.97 9.79
CA SER A 85 12.82 -30.04 10.77
C SER A 85 11.73 -31.00 10.30
N GLN A 86 11.75 -32.22 10.82
CA GLN A 86 10.71 -33.21 10.56
C GLN A 86 10.54 -34.14 11.74
N ASN A 87 9.38 -34.80 11.84
CA ASN A 87 9.06 -35.76 12.90
C ASN A 87 9.18 -35.17 14.32
N ILE A 88 8.84 -33.91 14.50
CA ILE A 88 8.82 -33.23 15.80
C ILE A 88 7.37 -32.84 16.11
N PRO A 89 6.62 -33.59 16.95
CA PRO A 89 5.19 -33.39 17.17
C PRO A 89 4.82 -32.03 17.75
N ASN A 90 5.72 -31.42 18.54
CA ASN A 90 5.48 -30.09 19.10
C ASN A 90 5.78 -29.02 18.07
N LYS A 91 4.75 -28.30 17.60
CA LYS A 91 4.86 -27.23 16.60
C LYS A 91 5.95 -26.23 16.91
N LYS A 92 6.02 -25.72 18.15
CA LYS A 92 7.02 -24.72 18.54
C LYS A 92 8.43 -25.29 18.52
N ALA A 93 8.61 -26.53 18.99
CA ALA A 93 9.91 -27.20 18.94
C ALA A 93 10.36 -27.46 17.48
N SER A 94 9.44 -27.89 16.62
CA SER A 94 9.68 -28.07 15.19
C SER A 94 10.13 -26.75 14.53
N GLN A 95 9.46 -25.65 14.80
CA GLN A 95 9.81 -24.32 14.29
C GLN A 95 11.19 -23.85 14.79
N ILE A 96 11.48 -24.03 16.08
CA ILE A 96 12.80 -23.69 16.66
C ILE A 96 13.90 -24.50 16.00
N ALA A 97 13.70 -25.79 15.76
CA ALA A 97 14.67 -26.65 15.10
C ALA A 97 14.95 -26.20 13.66
N ALA A 98 13.88 -25.84 12.90
CA ALA A 98 14.03 -25.30 11.53
C ALA A 98 14.81 -23.98 11.52
N VAL A 99 14.47 -23.03 12.42
CA VAL A 99 15.21 -21.76 12.55
C VAL A 99 16.65 -22.00 12.94
N SER A 100 16.94 -22.90 13.88
CA SER A 100 18.31 -23.27 14.24
C SER A 100 19.11 -23.83 13.07
N GLY A 101 18.50 -24.64 12.21
CA GLY A 101 19.12 -25.12 10.97
C GLY A 101 19.47 -23.99 10.01
N CYS A 102 18.55 -23.04 9.84
CA CYS A 102 18.78 -21.84 9.01
C CYS A 102 19.92 -20.97 9.57
N GLU A 103 19.97 -20.73 10.89
CA GLU A 103 21.04 -19.93 11.50
C GLU A 103 22.42 -20.60 11.34
N LYS A 104 22.53 -21.93 11.47
CA LYS A 104 23.77 -22.66 11.21
C LYS A 104 24.21 -22.52 9.75
N MET A 105 23.28 -22.60 8.80
CA MET A 105 23.59 -22.40 7.39
C MET A 105 24.00 -20.96 7.09
N LYS A 106 23.32 -19.98 7.70
CA LYS A 106 23.66 -18.57 7.63
C LYS A 106 25.09 -18.30 8.15
N GLU A 107 25.44 -18.87 9.30
CA GLU A 107 26.78 -18.77 9.87
C GLU A 107 27.84 -19.41 8.96
N TYR A 108 27.56 -20.60 8.44
CA TYR A 108 28.47 -21.32 7.52
C TYR A 108 28.78 -20.50 6.26
N TYR A 109 27.79 -19.84 5.68
CA TYR A 109 27.95 -18.98 4.50
C TYR A 109 28.33 -17.53 4.84
N LYS A 110 28.56 -17.21 6.12
CA LYS A 110 28.92 -15.84 6.59
C LYS A 110 27.94 -14.76 6.16
N LEU A 111 26.65 -15.08 6.18
CA LEU A 111 25.57 -14.16 5.83
C LEU A 111 25.16 -13.26 7.01
N GLU A 112 26.02 -13.07 7.98
CA GLU A 112 25.76 -12.31 9.20
C GLU A 112 25.29 -10.89 8.89
N ASN A 113 24.20 -10.44 9.57
CA ASN A 113 23.58 -9.13 9.43
C ASN A 113 22.91 -8.81 8.07
N THR A 114 22.88 -9.73 7.13
CA THR A 114 22.22 -9.50 5.83
C THR A 114 20.74 -9.89 5.83
N CYS A 115 20.37 -10.89 6.61
CA CYS A 115 19.03 -11.47 6.66
C CYS A 115 18.69 -12.03 8.04
N THR A 116 17.40 -12.29 8.30
CA THR A 116 16.89 -12.92 9.55
C THR A 116 16.26 -14.25 9.22
N CYS A 117 16.62 -15.30 9.99
CA CYS A 117 15.99 -16.61 9.84
C CYS A 117 14.60 -16.61 10.45
N GLU A 118 13.59 -16.83 9.61
CA GLU A 118 12.18 -16.82 9.99
C GLU A 118 11.47 -18.09 9.53
N VAL A 119 10.46 -18.52 10.28
CA VAL A 119 9.62 -19.67 9.92
C VAL A 119 8.79 -19.33 8.69
N ILE A 120 8.81 -20.19 7.69
CA ILE A 120 8.06 -20.03 6.44
C ILE A 120 6.85 -20.96 6.40
N LEU A 121 7.07 -22.24 6.72
CA LEU A 121 6.03 -23.26 6.67
C LEU A 121 6.05 -24.12 7.94
N THR A 122 4.87 -24.56 8.38
CA THR A 122 4.72 -25.64 9.36
C THR A 122 3.70 -26.63 8.80
N ASN A 123 4.12 -27.84 8.47
CA ASN A 123 3.39 -28.72 7.58
C ASN A 123 3.02 -27.96 6.29
N ASP A 124 1.73 -27.88 5.96
CA ASP A 124 1.24 -27.17 4.76
C ASP A 124 0.73 -25.75 5.08
N ILE A 125 0.93 -25.28 6.34
CA ILE A 125 0.49 -23.95 6.78
C ILE A 125 1.57 -22.91 6.52
N ASN A 126 1.21 -21.86 5.81
CA ASN A 126 2.07 -20.70 5.59
C ASN A 126 2.15 -19.84 6.88
N GLU A 127 3.32 -19.81 7.48
CA GLU A 127 3.62 -19.09 8.75
C GLU A 127 4.32 -17.74 8.50
N VAL A 128 4.52 -17.34 7.25
CA VAL A 128 5.22 -16.09 6.92
C VAL A 128 4.56 -14.91 7.62
N ASN A 129 5.34 -14.23 8.47
CA ASN A 129 4.91 -13.00 9.12
C ASN A 129 5.55 -11.81 8.40
N LEU A 130 4.76 -11.14 7.55
CA LEU A 130 5.26 -9.96 6.85
C LEU A 130 5.63 -8.89 7.88
N PRO A 131 6.83 -8.29 7.84
CA PRO A 131 7.18 -7.16 8.68
C PRO A 131 6.39 -5.95 8.20
N ILE A 132 5.11 -5.96 8.52
CA ILE A 132 4.27 -4.79 8.30
C ILE A 132 4.80 -3.75 9.28
N LYS A 133 5.74 -2.91 8.84
CA LYS A 133 5.86 -1.58 9.41
C LYS A 133 4.47 -0.98 9.24
N LYS A 134 3.71 -0.95 10.33
CA LYS A 134 2.40 -0.31 10.33
C LYS A 134 2.67 1.09 9.83
N PHE A 135 2.25 1.38 8.59
CA PHE A 135 2.44 2.68 7.98
C PHE A 135 1.61 3.65 8.80
N ASP A 136 2.28 4.35 9.72
CA ASP A 136 1.64 5.34 10.57
C ASP A 136 1.56 6.64 9.78
N MET A 137 0.43 6.83 9.09
CA MET A 137 0.15 8.03 8.29
C MET A 137 0.35 9.31 9.10
N LYS A 138 -0.01 9.30 10.40
CA LYS A 138 0.14 10.47 11.27
C LYS A 138 1.62 10.80 11.49
N LYS A 139 2.42 9.80 11.84
CA LYS A 139 3.87 9.95 12.04
C LYS A 139 4.57 10.40 10.76
N GLU A 140 4.26 9.77 9.63
CA GLU A 140 4.82 10.14 8.32
C GLU A 140 4.44 11.57 7.92
N PHE A 141 3.21 12.01 8.23
CA PHE A 141 2.78 13.38 8.00
C PHE A 141 3.52 14.37 8.90
N GLU A 142 3.70 14.07 10.18
CA GLU A 142 4.46 14.91 11.12
C GLU A 142 5.91 15.05 10.66
N GLU A 143 6.54 13.99 10.19
CA GLU A 143 7.88 14.02 9.59
C GLU A 143 7.92 14.87 8.31
N ALA A 144 6.93 14.77 7.42
CA ALA A 144 6.83 15.60 6.22
C ALA A 144 6.73 17.09 6.57
N ILE A 145 5.92 17.45 7.58
CA ILE A 145 5.80 18.82 8.08
C ILE A 145 7.12 19.31 8.68
N LEU A 146 7.84 18.44 9.40
CA LEU A 146 9.15 18.82 9.97
C LEU A 146 10.16 19.13 8.87
N LEU A 147 10.23 18.31 7.83
CA LEU A 147 11.08 18.53 6.66
C LEU A 147 10.71 19.84 5.95
N TYR A 148 9.41 20.06 5.72
CA TYR A 148 8.92 21.31 5.12
C TYR A 148 9.34 22.55 5.92
N ARG A 149 9.23 22.50 7.25
CA ARG A 149 9.65 23.61 8.14
C ARG A 149 11.15 23.86 8.13
N LYS A 150 11.95 22.82 7.89
CA LYS A 150 13.41 22.91 7.72
C LYS A 150 13.83 23.36 6.32
N ASN A 151 12.87 23.69 5.43
CA ASN A 151 13.05 24.00 4.02
C ASN A 151 13.64 22.85 3.19
N ASP A 152 13.63 21.62 3.70
CA ASP A 152 13.93 20.41 2.95
C ASP A 152 12.70 20.02 2.13
N TYR A 153 12.40 20.87 1.15
CA TYR A 153 11.18 20.75 0.36
C TYR A 153 11.16 19.54 -0.54
N GLU A 154 12.31 19.07 -1.01
CA GLU A 154 12.38 17.89 -1.86
C GLU A 154 11.94 16.62 -1.10
N GLN A 155 12.47 16.42 0.11
CA GLN A 155 12.09 15.27 0.93
C GLN A 155 10.65 15.39 1.44
N ALA A 156 10.22 16.61 1.81
CA ALA A 156 8.84 16.87 2.20
C ALA A 156 7.86 16.54 1.07
N LEU A 157 8.17 16.95 -0.19
CA LEU A 157 7.37 16.66 -1.39
C LEU A 157 7.16 15.16 -1.55
N LYS A 158 8.25 14.38 -1.56
CA LYS A 158 8.21 12.90 -1.69
C LYS A 158 7.33 12.25 -0.63
N LYS A 159 7.40 12.73 0.63
CA LYS A 159 6.55 12.21 1.70
C LYS A 159 5.08 12.60 1.51
N PHE A 160 4.78 13.83 1.13
CA PHE A 160 3.40 14.26 0.86
C PHE A 160 2.81 13.51 -0.35
N GLU A 161 3.57 13.27 -1.42
CA GLU A 161 3.14 12.47 -2.57
C GLU A 161 2.75 11.06 -2.11
N LYS A 162 3.63 10.38 -1.38
CA LYS A 162 3.36 9.04 -0.84
C LYS A 162 2.10 9.02 0.05
N LEU A 163 1.91 10.00 0.92
CA LEU A 163 0.73 10.10 1.78
C LEU A 163 -0.54 10.36 0.97
N SER A 164 -0.43 11.15 -0.10
CA SER A 164 -1.55 11.46 -1.00
C SER A 164 -2.06 10.21 -1.73
N ASP A 165 -1.18 9.24 -2.02
CA ASP A 165 -1.54 7.95 -2.61
C ASP A 165 -2.39 7.08 -1.68
N PHE A 166 -2.37 7.38 -0.36
CA PHE A 166 -3.25 6.80 0.65
C PHE A 166 -4.47 7.68 0.94
N GLY A 167 -4.68 8.75 0.17
CA GLY A 167 -5.82 9.65 0.33
C GLY A 167 -5.70 10.67 1.46
N ASP A 168 -4.47 10.92 1.99
CA ASP A 168 -4.31 11.94 3.05
C ASP A 168 -4.59 13.34 2.53
N THR A 169 -5.72 13.90 2.99
CA THR A 169 -6.24 15.18 2.53
C THR A 169 -5.35 16.37 2.87
N LYS A 170 -4.60 16.27 3.99
CA LYS A 170 -3.67 17.31 4.41
C LYS A 170 -2.42 17.33 3.54
N SER A 171 -1.94 16.16 3.14
CA SER A 171 -0.82 16.02 2.20
C SER A 171 -1.20 16.55 0.83
N GLN A 172 -2.38 16.22 0.31
CA GLN A 172 -2.91 16.80 -0.94
C GLN A 172 -2.97 18.33 -0.88
N HIS A 173 -3.41 18.89 0.26
CA HIS A 173 -3.40 20.35 0.48
C HIS A 173 -1.99 20.93 0.44
N ASN A 174 -1.02 20.29 1.11
CA ASN A 174 0.36 20.75 1.11
C ASN A 174 1.00 20.65 -0.28
N LEU A 175 0.71 19.60 -1.06
CA LEU A 175 1.12 19.49 -2.46
C LEU A 175 0.59 20.65 -3.30
N ALA A 176 -0.69 21.02 -3.12
CA ALA A 176 -1.25 22.18 -3.80
C ALA A 176 -0.48 23.47 -3.48
N VAL A 177 -0.13 23.69 -2.20
CA VAL A 177 0.66 24.85 -1.76
C VAL A 177 2.08 24.81 -2.35
N MET A 178 2.74 23.66 -2.33
CA MET A 178 4.11 23.48 -2.84
C MET A 178 4.19 23.74 -4.34
N HIS A 179 3.25 23.20 -5.13
CA HIS A 179 3.15 23.48 -6.56
C HIS A 179 2.83 24.96 -6.84
N TYR A 180 1.97 25.58 -6.04
CA TYR A 180 1.64 27.02 -6.17
C TYR A 180 2.84 27.92 -5.92
N LYS A 181 3.68 27.59 -4.92
CA LYS A 181 4.85 28.38 -4.51
C LYS A 181 6.14 27.99 -5.23
N GLY A 182 6.21 26.86 -5.90
CA GLY A 182 7.45 26.32 -6.46
C GLY A 182 8.43 25.84 -5.38
N GLN A 183 7.94 25.18 -4.33
CA GLN A 183 8.76 24.70 -3.22
C GLN A 183 9.13 23.22 -3.43
N GLY A 184 10.41 22.94 -3.62
CA GLY A 184 10.92 21.58 -3.93
C GLY A 184 10.63 21.09 -5.35
N ILE A 185 9.91 21.87 -6.14
CA ILE A 185 9.51 21.58 -7.50
C ILE A 185 9.26 22.91 -8.23
N PRO A 186 9.45 23.02 -9.55
CA PRO A 186 9.08 24.21 -10.31
C PRO A 186 7.60 24.57 -10.12
N GLN A 187 7.32 25.89 -10.02
CA GLN A 187 5.96 26.40 -9.86
C GLN A 187 5.06 25.89 -10.99
N ASN A 188 3.90 25.34 -10.64
CA ASN A 188 2.94 24.78 -11.59
C ASN A 188 1.50 25.01 -11.10
N PHE A 189 0.81 25.99 -11.66
CA PHE A 189 -0.56 26.32 -11.26
C PHE A 189 -1.58 25.26 -11.65
N ASN A 190 -1.35 24.52 -12.74
CA ASN A 190 -2.24 23.42 -13.15
C ASN A 190 -2.19 22.27 -12.10
N ARG A 191 -0.98 21.88 -11.67
CA ARG A 191 -0.84 20.86 -10.59
C ARG A 191 -1.30 21.38 -9.24
N ALA A 192 -1.09 22.66 -8.94
CA ALA A 192 -1.64 23.28 -7.74
C ALA A 192 -3.18 23.24 -7.74
N TYR A 193 -3.82 23.47 -8.90
CA TYR A 193 -5.27 23.35 -9.05
C TYR A 193 -5.73 21.91 -8.88
N TYR A 194 -5.09 20.94 -9.56
CA TYR A 194 -5.36 19.51 -9.42
C TYR A 194 -5.40 19.07 -7.95
N TRP A 195 -4.33 19.32 -7.21
CA TRP A 195 -4.21 18.93 -5.81
C TRP A 195 -5.20 19.66 -4.90
N SER A 196 -5.51 20.93 -5.21
CA SER A 196 -6.51 21.66 -4.42
C SER A 196 -7.93 21.13 -4.64
N VAL A 197 -8.32 20.77 -5.86
CA VAL A 197 -9.61 20.13 -6.17
C VAL A 197 -9.71 18.77 -5.47
N LEU A 198 -8.69 17.92 -5.60
CA LEU A 198 -8.68 16.61 -4.96
C LEU A 198 -8.77 16.72 -3.43
N SER A 199 -8.01 17.63 -2.82
CA SER A 199 -8.06 17.88 -1.38
C SER A 199 -9.43 18.40 -0.92
N MET A 200 -10.08 19.26 -1.71
CA MET A 200 -11.44 19.76 -1.45
C MET A 200 -12.47 18.62 -1.50
N LEU A 201 -12.43 17.78 -2.52
CA LEU A 201 -13.31 16.61 -2.65
C LEU A 201 -13.13 15.65 -1.47
N ASN A 202 -11.92 15.49 -0.99
CA ASN A 202 -11.60 14.70 0.21
C ASN A 202 -12.01 15.38 1.53
N GLY A 203 -12.55 16.60 1.50
CA GLY A 203 -13.16 17.28 2.65
C GLY A 203 -12.23 18.22 3.42
N GLN A 204 -11.10 18.64 2.84
CA GLN A 204 -10.24 19.65 3.45
C GLN A 204 -10.86 21.05 3.26
N LYS A 205 -11.47 21.59 4.31
CA LYS A 205 -12.13 22.91 4.26
C LYS A 205 -11.24 24.05 3.75
N LYS A 206 -9.95 24.05 4.11
CA LYS A 206 -8.99 25.07 3.65
C LYS A 206 -8.69 24.97 2.15
N ALA A 207 -8.96 23.82 1.52
CA ALA A 207 -8.70 23.62 0.09
C ALA A 207 -9.65 24.44 -0.80
N GLU A 208 -10.85 24.79 -0.33
CA GLU A 208 -11.79 25.64 -1.09
C GLU A 208 -11.17 27.00 -1.44
N ILE A 209 -10.41 27.59 -0.51
CA ILE A 209 -9.70 28.86 -0.73
C ILE A 209 -8.60 28.67 -1.77
N LEU A 210 -7.88 27.55 -1.71
CA LEU A 210 -6.82 27.23 -2.69
C LEU A 210 -7.44 26.98 -4.08
N VAL A 211 -8.56 26.30 -4.18
CA VAL A 211 -9.28 26.12 -5.44
C VAL A 211 -9.62 27.48 -6.05
N LYS A 212 -10.25 28.38 -5.27
CA LYS A 212 -10.60 29.75 -5.73
C LYS A 212 -9.38 30.57 -6.16
N ASN A 213 -8.25 30.41 -5.51
CA ASN A 213 -7.03 31.14 -5.86
C ASN A 213 -6.35 30.55 -7.10
N ASN A 214 -6.24 29.24 -7.17
CA ASN A 214 -5.59 28.52 -8.26
C ASN A 214 -6.38 28.63 -9.56
N GLN A 215 -7.72 28.52 -9.52
CA GLN A 215 -8.55 28.63 -10.71
C GLN A 215 -8.41 29.97 -11.48
N LYS A 216 -7.99 31.04 -10.80
CA LYS A 216 -7.71 32.34 -11.45
C LYS A 216 -6.42 32.33 -12.27
N ARG A 217 -5.56 31.36 -12.06
CA ARG A 217 -4.26 31.17 -12.71
C ARG A 217 -4.25 30.10 -13.80
N VAL A 218 -5.37 29.40 -13.96
CA VAL A 218 -5.55 28.29 -14.91
C VAL A 218 -6.56 28.70 -15.97
N SER A 219 -6.30 28.41 -17.24
CA SER A 219 -7.25 28.65 -18.33
C SER A 219 -8.50 27.81 -18.17
N ASN A 220 -9.64 28.25 -18.76
CA ASN A 220 -10.88 27.48 -18.66
C ASN A 220 -10.76 26.08 -19.29
N ILE A 221 -10.01 25.95 -20.38
CA ILE A 221 -9.75 24.66 -21.03
C ILE A 221 -9.01 23.74 -20.06
N ASN A 222 -7.89 24.20 -19.51
CA ASN A 222 -7.09 23.41 -18.57
C ASN A 222 -7.88 23.05 -17.30
N LYS A 223 -8.83 23.88 -16.83
CA LYS A 223 -9.68 23.54 -15.68
C LYS A 223 -10.50 22.29 -15.96
N VAL A 224 -11.19 22.26 -17.10
CA VAL A 224 -12.00 21.10 -17.50
C VAL A 224 -11.14 19.85 -17.65
N GLU A 225 -9.98 19.97 -18.28
CA GLU A 225 -9.04 18.85 -18.42
C GLU A 225 -8.56 18.33 -17.05
N ILE A 226 -8.20 19.24 -16.13
CA ILE A 226 -7.73 18.86 -14.80
C ILE A 226 -8.85 18.24 -13.96
N GLU A 227 -10.06 18.77 -14.03
CA GLU A 227 -11.21 18.22 -13.31
C GLU A 227 -11.55 16.81 -13.81
N ASN A 228 -11.45 16.56 -15.12
CA ASN A 228 -11.56 15.23 -15.69
C ASN A 228 -10.40 14.31 -15.28
N GLU A 229 -9.16 14.81 -15.25
CA GLU A 229 -8.00 14.05 -14.74
C GLU A 229 -8.23 13.60 -13.28
N VAL A 230 -8.78 14.49 -12.44
CA VAL A 230 -9.13 14.14 -11.04
C VAL A 230 -10.16 13.03 -11.01
N LYS A 231 -11.22 13.12 -11.83
CA LYS A 231 -12.24 12.09 -11.94
C LYS A 231 -11.64 10.74 -12.35
N ASP A 232 -10.91 10.71 -13.45
CA ASP A 232 -10.34 9.50 -14.02
C ASP A 232 -9.40 8.81 -13.03
N ASN A 233 -8.60 9.59 -12.29
CA ASN A 233 -7.72 9.06 -11.24
C ASN A 233 -8.50 8.50 -10.05
N LEU A 234 -9.62 9.13 -9.66
CA LEU A 234 -10.50 8.61 -8.61
C LEU A 234 -11.22 7.34 -9.06
N GLU A 235 -11.73 7.27 -10.29
CA GLU A 235 -12.35 6.08 -10.86
C GLU A 235 -11.35 4.92 -10.92
N LYS A 236 -10.14 5.18 -11.40
CA LYS A 236 -9.06 4.19 -11.40
C LYS A 236 -8.77 3.69 -9.99
N ALA A 237 -8.64 4.59 -9.02
CA ALA A 237 -8.37 4.21 -7.62
C ALA A 237 -9.52 3.36 -7.03
N VAL A 238 -10.78 3.68 -7.33
CA VAL A 238 -11.94 2.86 -6.92
C VAL A 238 -11.89 1.47 -7.57
N ASN A 239 -11.59 1.39 -8.86
CA ASN A 239 -11.47 0.12 -9.58
C ASN A 239 -10.29 -0.74 -9.04
N GLU A 240 -9.23 -0.11 -8.54
CA GLU A 240 -8.14 -0.77 -7.84
C GLU A 240 -8.48 -1.15 -6.38
N GLY A 241 -9.71 -0.87 -5.92
CA GLY A 241 -10.19 -1.18 -4.57
C GLY A 241 -9.71 -0.21 -3.47
N LYS A 242 -9.22 0.97 -3.83
CA LYS A 242 -8.80 2.01 -2.89
C LYS A 242 -10.01 2.75 -2.31
N THR A 243 -10.41 2.36 -1.12
CA THR A 243 -11.64 2.86 -0.47
C THR A 243 -11.66 4.36 -0.21
N TYR A 244 -10.49 5.00 -0.05
CA TYR A 244 -10.40 6.45 0.16
C TYR A 244 -10.93 7.26 -1.03
N ALA A 245 -10.98 6.70 -2.23
CA ALA A 245 -11.42 7.38 -3.44
C ALA A 245 -12.94 7.38 -3.66
N ILE A 246 -13.68 6.54 -2.93
CA ILE A 246 -15.13 6.37 -3.10
C ILE A 246 -15.90 7.68 -2.80
N ILE A 247 -15.64 8.29 -1.64
CA ILE A 247 -16.34 9.52 -1.23
C ILE A 247 -15.97 10.71 -2.11
N PRO A 248 -14.70 10.98 -2.43
CA PRO A 248 -14.32 12.03 -3.36
C PRO A 248 -14.94 11.88 -4.76
N LEU A 249 -14.97 10.65 -5.30
CA LEU A 249 -15.60 10.38 -6.59
C LEU A 249 -17.10 10.67 -6.56
N ALA A 250 -17.80 10.22 -5.51
CA ALA A 250 -19.22 10.54 -5.33
C ALA A 250 -19.47 12.05 -5.24
N LYS A 251 -18.63 12.79 -4.53
CA LYS A 251 -18.71 14.25 -4.47
C LYS A 251 -18.42 14.91 -5.80
N TRP A 252 -17.47 14.38 -6.57
CA TRP A 252 -17.18 14.89 -7.91
C TRP A 252 -18.42 14.84 -8.78
N HIS A 253 -19.12 13.72 -8.84
CA HIS A 253 -20.38 13.61 -9.59
C HIS A 253 -21.48 14.55 -9.10
N LEU A 254 -21.55 14.80 -7.79
CA LEU A 254 -22.57 15.70 -7.23
C LEU A 254 -22.25 17.19 -7.45
N THR A 255 -20.98 17.57 -7.57
CA THR A 255 -20.58 18.98 -7.59
C THR A 255 -20.08 19.46 -8.94
N MET A 256 -19.42 18.61 -9.71
CA MET A 256 -18.77 18.98 -10.98
C MET A 256 -19.64 18.69 -12.21
N ASP A 257 -20.49 17.66 -12.21
CA ASP A 257 -21.43 17.40 -13.32
C ASP A 257 -22.40 18.58 -13.56
N TRP A 258 -22.70 19.38 -12.52
CA TRP A 258 -23.54 20.57 -12.64
C TRP A 258 -22.82 21.78 -13.28
N VAL A 259 -21.50 21.80 -13.29
CA VAL A 259 -20.69 22.91 -13.85
C VAL A 259 -20.47 22.72 -15.36
N CYS A 260 -20.39 21.47 -15.84
CA CYS A 260 -20.20 21.16 -17.26
C CYS A 260 -21.47 21.24 -18.10
N THR A 261 -22.66 21.39 -17.49
CA THR A 261 -23.97 21.46 -18.19
C THR A 261 -24.53 22.87 -18.29
N ARG A 262 -23.77 23.91 -17.99
CA ARG A 262 -24.05 25.33 -18.21
C ARG A 262 -22.91 26.01 -18.99
#